data_a3d97cfa0db6d9559c6e30b8c6314d34
#
_entry.id   a3d97cfa0db6d9559c6e30b8c6314d34
#
_cell.length_a   1.000
_cell.length_b   1.000
_cell.length_c   1.000
_cell.angle_alpha   90.00
_cell.angle_beta   90.00
_cell.angle_gamma   90.00
#
_symmetry.space_group_name_H-M   'P 1'
#
loop_
_entity.id
_entity.type
_entity.pdbx_description
1 polymer ?
#
loop_
_entity_poly.entity_id
_entity_poly.type
_entity_poly.pdbx_seq_one_letter_code
_entity_poly.pdbx_strand_id
1 'polypeptide(L)'
;MKSIKTKIIVTVILCSLVSTFICGAISIVNSVSTSYEDSQQEMQLKCVSQSDELDTMMQNVSQSVEMVYSIAVAKLEHAASFRTSKDYVDTYTKQMLPILMQSAQNTKGALTAYIRYNPEFTEPTSGLFLTRDNSDSEFESVTPTDFSMYDPSDVEHVGWYYIPVQNGKETWMEPYLNSNIGVYMISYVIPIEVDGESIGIIGMDIDFSEFTDTIDSLSIFDSGYGFLVNESGKVMYHKDLEIGSNLADADSGLQSVVDALGNEQTEETAVSYTYQGKDKVMYYKTLENGMKFLLTAPKTELQEKSRQLAKQIFGGAAFAMILTIIIGTVLGFTITKPITQIDGIVKQTAEFEFASNPANQHLYKRKDETGRMAISLHNMRKNLRQMVA
;
A
#
# COMPACT_ATOMS: atom_id res chain seq x y z
N MET A 1 19.79 38.46 39.58
CA MET A 1 19.19 37.30 40.37
C MET A 1 19.82 37.30 41.75
N LYS A 2 19.12 37.80 42.75
CA LYS A 2 19.69 38.02 44.10
C LYS A 2 19.44 36.88 45.08
N SER A 3 18.41 36.05 44.88
CA SER A 3 18.02 35.00 45.83
C SER A 3 18.44 33.58 45.39
N ILE A 4 18.94 32.77 46.32
CA ILE A 4 19.27 31.35 46.12
C ILE A 4 18.04 30.56 45.58
N LYS A 5 16.85 30.91 46.10
CA LYS A 5 15.57 30.39 45.64
C LYS A 5 15.40 30.55 44.15
N THR A 6 15.57 31.77 43.62
CA THR A 6 15.40 32.07 42.20
C THR A 6 16.44 31.33 41.35
N LYS A 7 17.70 31.23 41.84
CA LYS A 7 18.74 30.47 41.14
C LYS A 7 18.41 29.01 40.98
N ILE A 8 18.00 28.34 42.07
CA ILE A 8 17.63 26.91 42.05
C ILE A 8 16.44 26.65 41.11
N ILE A 9 15.37 27.44 41.26
CA ILE A 9 14.14 27.26 40.45
C ILE A 9 14.48 27.45 38.95
N VAL A 10 15.21 28.54 38.61
CA VAL A 10 15.55 28.83 37.23
C VAL A 10 16.51 27.78 36.65
N THR A 11 17.50 27.29 37.41
CA THR A 11 18.40 26.23 36.93
C THR A 11 17.63 24.92 36.65
N VAL A 12 16.77 24.51 37.57
CA VAL A 12 15.95 23.26 37.39
C VAL A 12 15.05 23.40 36.16
N ILE A 13 14.34 24.54 36.03
CA ILE A 13 13.46 24.76 34.87
C ILE A 13 14.28 24.83 33.57
N LEU A 14 15.41 25.51 33.56
CA LEU A 14 16.27 25.65 32.37
C LEU A 14 16.83 24.28 31.92
N CYS A 15 17.38 23.50 32.86
CA CYS A 15 17.88 22.14 32.54
C CYS A 15 16.78 21.25 32.00
N SER A 16 15.60 21.29 32.59
CA SER A 16 14.46 20.49 32.11
C SER A 16 13.95 20.96 30.74
N LEU A 17 13.85 22.26 30.52
CA LEU A 17 13.49 22.84 29.22
C LEU A 17 14.45 22.37 28.11
N VAL A 18 15.75 22.48 28.34
CA VAL A 18 16.78 22.06 27.38
C VAL A 18 16.67 20.55 27.11
N SER A 19 16.56 19.74 28.15
CA SER A 19 16.42 18.29 28.01
C SER A 19 15.14 17.90 27.23
N THR A 20 14.00 18.47 27.61
CA THR A 20 12.71 18.21 26.94
C THR A 20 12.72 18.65 25.48
N PHE A 21 13.36 19.80 25.20
CA PHE A 21 13.48 20.30 23.83
C PHE A 21 14.35 19.38 22.95
N ILE A 22 15.52 18.97 23.45
CA ILE A 22 16.44 18.11 22.71
C ILE A 22 15.78 16.73 22.47
N CYS A 23 15.27 16.09 23.52
CA CYS A 23 14.61 14.78 23.40
C CYS A 23 13.38 14.86 22.49
N GLY A 24 12.56 15.91 22.65
CA GLY A 24 11.37 16.11 21.83
C GLY A 24 11.71 16.33 20.34
N ALA A 25 12.72 17.15 20.05
CA ALA A 25 13.15 17.40 18.67
C ALA A 25 13.67 16.13 17.99
N ILE A 26 14.55 15.37 18.66
CA ILE A 26 15.08 14.08 18.16
C ILE A 26 13.92 13.10 17.94
N SER A 27 13.02 12.97 18.91
CA SER A 27 11.87 12.05 18.81
C SER A 27 10.94 12.40 17.65
N ILE A 28 10.66 13.70 17.43
CA ILE A 28 9.80 14.13 16.31
C ILE A 28 10.47 13.80 14.98
N VAL A 29 11.75 14.16 14.79
CA VAL A 29 12.46 13.90 13.53
C VAL A 29 12.46 12.42 13.22
N ASN A 30 12.86 11.57 14.17
CA ASN A 30 12.91 10.12 13.96
C ASN A 30 11.53 9.52 13.73
N SER A 31 10.52 9.87 14.56
CA SER A 31 9.18 9.31 14.43
C SER A 31 8.47 9.74 13.15
N VAL A 32 8.67 10.98 12.70
CA VAL A 32 8.08 11.47 11.44
C VAL A 32 8.72 10.76 10.25
N SER A 33 10.05 10.62 10.22
CA SER A 33 10.76 9.93 9.13
C SER A 33 10.36 8.46 9.07
N THR A 34 10.50 7.73 10.18
CA THR A 34 10.16 6.30 10.25
C THR A 34 8.70 6.04 9.90
N SER A 35 7.76 6.84 10.42
CA SER A 35 6.34 6.64 10.14
C SER A 35 5.98 6.93 8.67
N TYR A 36 6.68 7.83 8.00
CA TYR A 36 6.49 8.06 6.57
C TYR A 36 7.06 6.90 5.73
N GLU A 37 8.26 6.43 6.08
CA GLU A 37 8.89 5.25 5.47
C GLU A 37 8.02 4.00 5.64
N ASP A 38 7.47 3.76 6.84
CA ASP A 38 6.54 2.66 7.12
C ASP A 38 5.29 2.74 6.23
N SER A 39 4.72 3.95 6.05
CA SER A 39 3.55 4.14 5.17
C SER A 39 3.89 3.88 3.70
N GLN A 40 5.07 4.26 3.24
CA GLN A 40 5.55 3.94 1.89
C GLN A 40 5.73 2.44 1.70
N GLN A 41 6.35 1.76 2.67
CA GLN A 41 6.54 0.32 2.65
C GLN A 41 5.19 -0.44 2.68
N GLU A 42 4.23 0.01 3.51
CA GLU A 42 2.87 -0.53 3.52
C GLU A 42 2.22 -0.46 2.13
N MET A 43 2.36 0.68 1.47
CA MET A 43 1.82 0.91 0.13
C MET A 43 2.51 0.03 -0.93
N GLN A 44 3.85 -0.07 -0.90
CA GLN A 44 4.62 -0.93 -1.79
C GLN A 44 4.21 -2.39 -1.64
N LEU A 45 4.22 -2.92 -0.41
CA LEU A 45 3.83 -4.31 -0.13
C LEU A 45 2.39 -4.61 -0.56
N LYS A 46 1.48 -3.65 -0.38
CA LYS A 46 0.09 -3.80 -0.81
C LYS A 46 -0.02 -3.80 -2.33
N CYS A 47 0.75 -2.96 -3.04
CA CYS A 47 0.82 -2.97 -4.50
C CYS A 47 1.31 -4.32 -5.03
N VAL A 48 2.43 -4.82 -4.50
CA VAL A 48 2.99 -6.12 -4.88
C VAL A 48 2.00 -7.26 -4.60
N SER A 49 1.44 -7.31 -3.38
CA SER A 49 0.48 -8.36 -3.01
C SER A 49 -0.76 -8.38 -3.90
N GLN A 50 -1.25 -7.19 -4.28
CA GLN A 50 -2.41 -7.09 -5.17
C GLN A 50 -2.09 -7.50 -6.60
N SER A 51 -0.91 -7.11 -7.09
CA SER A 51 -0.41 -7.57 -8.40
C SER A 51 -0.26 -9.08 -8.45
N ASP A 52 0.31 -9.70 -7.40
CA ASP A 52 0.48 -11.15 -7.31
C ASP A 52 -0.88 -11.89 -7.28
N GLU A 53 -1.92 -11.28 -6.72
CA GLU A 53 -3.28 -11.82 -6.75
C GLU A 53 -3.86 -11.79 -8.16
N LEU A 54 -3.71 -10.68 -8.90
CA LEU A 54 -4.11 -10.56 -10.29
C LEU A 54 -3.32 -11.52 -11.20
N ASP A 55 -2.00 -11.61 -11.01
CA ASP A 55 -1.15 -12.57 -11.74
C ASP A 55 -1.54 -14.03 -11.45
N THR A 56 -1.93 -14.35 -10.22
CA THR A 56 -2.41 -15.69 -9.88
C THR A 56 -3.69 -16.05 -10.67
N MET A 57 -4.60 -15.10 -10.86
CA MET A 57 -5.80 -15.31 -11.69
C MET A 57 -5.42 -15.60 -13.14
N MET A 58 -4.48 -14.84 -13.69
CA MET A 58 -3.97 -15.04 -15.05
C MET A 58 -3.25 -16.37 -15.19
N GLN A 59 -2.35 -16.73 -14.27
CA GLN A 59 -1.60 -17.99 -14.27
C GLN A 59 -2.49 -19.22 -14.20
N ASN A 60 -3.60 -19.18 -13.47
CA ASN A 60 -4.56 -20.28 -13.45
C ASN A 60 -5.11 -20.55 -14.86
N VAL A 61 -5.37 -19.50 -15.63
CA VAL A 61 -5.88 -19.59 -16.99
C VAL A 61 -4.79 -20.01 -17.97
N SER A 62 -3.62 -19.35 -17.96
CA SER A 62 -2.52 -19.71 -18.87
C SER A 62 -2.09 -21.16 -18.73
N GLN A 63 -1.87 -21.65 -17.50
CA GLN A 63 -1.52 -23.06 -17.24
C GLN A 63 -2.60 -24.05 -17.72
N SER A 64 -3.89 -23.70 -17.57
CA SER A 64 -4.98 -24.53 -18.05
C SER A 64 -5.02 -24.61 -19.57
N VAL A 65 -4.83 -23.48 -20.26
CA VAL A 65 -4.74 -23.43 -21.73
C VAL A 65 -3.53 -24.20 -22.23
N GLU A 66 -2.35 -24.03 -21.62
CA GLU A 66 -1.13 -24.73 -21.95
C GLU A 66 -1.27 -26.25 -21.78
N MET A 67 -1.96 -26.69 -20.73
CA MET A 67 -2.25 -28.10 -20.52
C MET A 67 -3.16 -28.64 -21.63
N VAL A 68 -4.24 -27.94 -21.97
CA VAL A 68 -5.14 -28.33 -23.07
C VAL A 68 -4.39 -28.33 -24.41
N TYR A 69 -3.55 -27.33 -24.66
CA TYR A 69 -2.70 -27.24 -25.85
C TYR A 69 -1.76 -28.45 -25.95
N SER A 70 -1.07 -28.80 -24.88
CA SER A 70 -0.15 -29.94 -24.86
C SER A 70 -0.87 -31.27 -25.19
N ILE A 71 -2.09 -31.46 -24.66
CA ILE A 71 -2.91 -32.63 -24.96
C ILE A 71 -3.42 -32.58 -26.40
N ALA A 72 -3.85 -31.41 -26.88
CA ALA A 72 -4.34 -31.21 -28.24
C ALA A 72 -3.28 -31.60 -29.27
N VAL A 73 -2.06 -31.07 -29.10
CA VAL A 73 -0.93 -31.38 -29.97
C VAL A 73 -0.56 -32.88 -29.90
N ALA A 74 -0.51 -33.47 -28.72
CA ALA A 74 -0.21 -34.89 -28.52
C ALA A 74 -1.24 -35.83 -29.22
N LYS A 75 -2.51 -35.39 -29.33
CA LYS A 75 -3.60 -36.14 -29.98
C LYS A 75 -3.66 -35.91 -31.52
N LEU A 76 -2.88 -34.97 -32.01
CA LEU A 76 -2.88 -34.59 -33.41
C LEU A 76 -2.03 -35.57 -34.23
N GLU A 77 -2.57 -36.77 -34.55
CA GLU A 77 -1.82 -37.82 -35.25
C GLU A 77 -1.57 -37.48 -36.75
N HIS A 78 -2.51 -36.74 -37.36
CA HIS A 78 -2.50 -36.46 -38.80
C HIS A 78 -2.94 -35.02 -39.10
N ALA A 79 -2.08 -34.03 -38.86
CA ALA A 79 -2.39 -32.62 -39.08
C ALA A 79 -2.89 -32.29 -40.50
N ALA A 80 -2.31 -32.93 -41.52
CA ALA A 80 -2.73 -32.76 -42.92
C ALA A 80 -4.20 -33.17 -43.14
N SER A 81 -4.74 -34.03 -42.28
CA SER A 81 -6.14 -34.48 -42.36
C SER A 81 -7.16 -33.39 -41.97
N PHE A 82 -6.74 -32.36 -41.23
CA PHE A 82 -7.59 -31.20 -40.99
C PHE A 82 -8.05 -30.49 -42.26
N ARG A 83 -7.25 -30.52 -43.29
CA ARG A 83 -7.57 -29.90 -44.59
C ARG A 83 -8.40 -30.78 -45.52
N THR A 84 -8.33 -32.10 -45.34
CA THR A 84 -8.83 -33.02 -46.32
C THR A 84 -9.96 -33.89 -45.81
N SER A 85 -10.21 -33.98 -44.50
CA SER A 85 -11.18 -34.89 -43.91
C SER A 85 -12.03 -34.23 -42.81
N LYS A 86 -13.26 -33.92 -43.15
CA LYS A 86 -14.26 -33.47 -42.16
C LYS A 86 -14.45 -34.47 -41.02
N ASP A 87 -14.51 -35.76 -41.36
CA ASP A 87 -14.70 -36.84 -40.35
C ASP A 87 -13.54 -36.86 -39.34
N TYR A 88 -12.30 -36.52 -39.79
CA TYR A 88 -11.17 -36.40 -38.87
C TYR A 88 -11.34 -35.20 -37.92
N VAL A 89 -11.70 -34.03 -38.44
CA VAL A 89 -11.97 -32.83 -37.67
C VAL A 89 -13.08 -33.09 -36.64
N ASP A 90 -14.19 -33.69 -37.05
CA ASP A 90 -15.32 -34.00 -36.18
C ASP A 90 -14.94 -35.01 -35.07
N THR A 91 -14.12 -36.02 -35.41
CA THR A 91 -13.65 -37.02 -34.43
C THR A 91 -12.71 -36.41 -33.42
N TYR A 92 -11.75 -35.60 -33.88
CA TYR A 92 -10.80 -34.89 -33.04
C TYR A 92 -11.55 -33.92 -32.09
N THR A 93 -12.52 -33.16 -32.61
CA THR A 93 -13.35 -32.25 -31.83
C THR A 93 -14.11 -32.99 -30.71
N LYS A 94 -14.72 -34.14 -31.00
CA LYS A 94 -15.38 -34.97 -30.00
C LYS A 94 -14.44 -35.49 -28.91
N GLN A 95 -13.18 -35.78 -29.26
CA GLN A 95 -12.17 -36.23 -28.29
C GLN A 95 -11.67 -35.07 -27.41
N MET A 96 -11.64 -33.86 -27.94
CA MET A 96 -11.17 -32.66 -27.21
C MET A 96 -12.23 -32.06 -26.29
N LEU A 97 -13.53 -32.25 -26.60
CA LEU A 97 -14.63 -31.69 -25.79
C LEU A 97 -14.55 -32.01 -24.28
N PRO A 98 -14.43 -33.28 -23.84
CA PRO A 98 -14.37 -33.59 -22.42
C PRO A 98 -13.10 -33.04 -21.76
N ILE A 99 -12.01 -32.91 -22.50
CA ILE A 99 -10.73 -32.35 -22.00
C ILE A 99 -10.87 -30.87 -21.75
N LEU A 100 -11.38 -30.13 -22.75
CA LEU A 100 -11.62 -28.70 -22.64
C LEU A 100 -12.64 -28.38 -21.54
N MET A 101 -13.76 -29.15 -21.49
CA MET A 101 -14.80 -29.01 -20.48
C MET A 101 -14.24 -29.19 -19.07
N GLN A 102 -13.47 -30.26 -18.85
CA GLN A 102 -12.89 -30.57 -17.55
C GLN A 102 -11.85 -29.51 -17.14
N SER A 103 -11.05 -29.04 -18.11
CA SER A 103 -10.06 -27.97 -17.85
C SER A 103 -10.75 -26.66 -17.50
N ALA A 104 -11.73 -26.24 -18.29
CA ALA A 104 -12.48 -25.00 -18.06
C ALA A 104 -13.20 -25.02 -16.71
N GLN A 105 -13.88 -26.14 -16.38
CA GLN A 105 -14.61 -26.28 -15.11
C GLN A 105 -13.69 -26.16 -13.88
N ASN A 106 -12.45 -26.62 -13.98
CA ASN A 106 -11.47 -26.56 -12.89
C ASN A 106 -10.63 -25.26 -12.89
N THR A 107 -10.80 -24.39 -13.89
CA THR A 107 -10.04 -23.14 -13.97
C THR A 107 -10.85 -22.02 -13.30
N LYS A 108 -10.36 -21.58 -12.14
CA LYS A 108 -10.96 -20.45 -11.44
C LYS A 108 -10.82 -19.17 -12.27
N GLY A 109 -11.90 -18.42 -12.42
CA GLY A 109 -11.94 -17.16 -13.17
C GLY A 109 -12.18 -17.31 -14.68
N ALA A 110 -12.09 -18.53 -15.26
CA ALA A 110 -12.42 -18.71 -16.66
C ALA A 110 -13.92 -18.46 -16.91
N LEU A 111 -14.25 -17.64 -17.89
CA LEU A 111 -15.62 -17.34 -18.34
C LEU A 111 -15.97 -18.13 -19.61
N THR A 112 -15.02 -18.19 -20.54
CA THR A 112 -15.16 -19.00 -21.76
C THR A 112 -13.92 -19.86 -21.98
N ALA A 113 -14.06 -20.94 -22.76
CA ALA A 113 -12.97 -21.78 -23.19
C ALA A 113 -13.26 -22.31 -24.60
N TYR A 114 -12.27 -22.30 -25.47
CA TYR A 114 -12.50 -22.64 -26.85
C TYR A 114 -11.30 -23.33 -27.51
N ILE A 115 -11.62 -24.15 -28.53
CA ILE A 115 -10.70 -24.63 -29.57
C ILE A 115 -11.33 -24.23 -30.89
N ARG A 116 -10.68 -23.36 -31.66
CA ARG A 116 -11.22 -22.90 -32.94
C ARG A 116 -10.24 -23.24 -34.05
N TYR A 117 -10.78 -23.88 -35.08
CA TYR A 117 -9.95 -24.30 -36.21
C TYR A 117 -9.87 -23.23 -37.30
N ASN A 118 -8.87 -23.35 -38.16
CA ASN A 118 -8.62 -22.38 -39.22
C ASN A 118 -9.76 -22.40 -40.26
N PRO A 119 -10.48 -21.27 -40.44
CA PRO A 119 -11.62 -21.19 -41.35
C PRO A 119 -11.25 -21.28 -42.82
N GLU A 120 -9.96 -21.21 -43.21
CA GLU A 120 -9.52 -21.35 -44.58
C GLU A 120 -9.70 -22.79 -45.12
N PHE A 121 -9.74 -23.79 -44.25
CA PHE A 121 -9.86 -25.18 -44.63
C PHE A 121 -10.80 -26.01 -43.77
N THR A 122 -11.49 -25.41 -42.83
CA THR A 122 -12.57 -26.02 -42.06
C THR A 122 -13.86 -25.22 -42.21
N GLU A 123 -14.99 -25.76 -41.75
CA GLU A 123 -16.24 -24.99 -41.67
C GLU A 123 -16.06 -23.77 -40.75
N PRO A 124 -16.63 -22.58 -41.09
CA PRO A 124 -16.44 -21.35 -40.31
C PRO A 124 -16.84 -21.44 -38.85
N THR A 125 -17.69 -22.39 -38.48
CA THR A 125 -18.12 -22.68 -37.10
C THR A 125 -17.39 -23.85 -36.48
N SER A 126 -16.37 -24.42 -37.15
CA SER A 126 -15.64 -25.60 -36.65
C SER A 126 -14.87 -25.32 -35.38
N GLY A 127 -14.97 -26.29 -34.45
CA GLY A 127 -14.30 -26.24 -33.17
C GLY A 127 -15.27 -26.37 -31.99
N LEU A 128 -14.82 -25.91 -30.83
CA LEU A 128 -15.54 -25.91 -29.57
C LEU A 128 -15.61 -24.50 -29.02
N PHE A 129 -16.72 -24.14 -28.44
CA PHE A 129 -16.87 -22.92 -27.65
C PHE A 129 -17.72 -23.24 -26.41
N LEU A 130 -17.11 -23.09 -25.26
CA LEU A 130 -17.75 -23.29 -23.96
C LEU A 130 -17.90 -21.92 -23.29
N THR A 131 -19.04 -21.70 -22.67
CA THR A 131 -19.32 -20.47 -21.93
C THR A 131 -20.09 -20.79 -20.65
N ARG A 132 -20.03 -19.88 -19.69
CA ARG A 132 -20.89 -19.88 -18.51
C ARG A 132 -21.32 -18.45 -18.18
N ASP A 133 -22.42 -18.30 -17.46
CA ASP A 133 -22.95 -16.97 -17.13
C ASP A 133 -22.12 -16.21 -16.10
N ASN A 134 -21.47 -16.95 -15.19
CA ASN A 134 -20.60 -16.42 -14.13
C ASN A 134 -19.68 -17.52 -13.61
N SER A 135 -18.71 -17.14 -12.77
CA SER A 135 -17.69 -18.06 -12.22
C SER A 135 -18.24 -19.26 -11.41
N ASP A 136 -19.48 -19.19 -10.91
CA ASP A 136 -20.10 -20.24 -10.11
C ASP A 136 -21.00 -21.20 -10.95
N SER A 137 -21.26 -20.85 -12.21
CA SER A 137 -22.09 -21.64 -13.12
C SER A 137 -21.29 -22.76 -13.81
N GLU A 138 -21.99 -23.79 -14.26
CA GLU A 138 -21.38 -24.83 -15.09
C GLU A 138 -21.19 -24.35 -16.52
N PHE A 139 -20.16 -24.87 -17.20
CA PHE A 139 -19.94 -24.57 -18.60
C PHE A 139 -20.94 -25.29 -19.49
N GLU A 140 -21.43 -24.55 -20.47
CA GLU A 140 -22.27 -25.08 -21.55
C GLU A 140 -21.55 -24.98 -22.90
N SER A 141 -21.75 -25.97 -23.76
CA SER A 141 -21.23 -25.92 -25.13
C SER A 141 -22.22 -25.19 -26.03
N VAL A 142 -21.76 -24.14 -26.66
CA VAL A 142 -22.57 -23.34 -27.60
C VAL A 142 -22.00 -23.40 -29.00
N THR A 143 -22.81 -23.00 -30.00
CA THR A 143 -22.35 -22.91 -31.38
C THR A 143 -21.27 -21.82 -31.48
N PRO A 144 -20.06 -22.14 -31.97
CA PRO A 144 -19.00 -21.18 -32.10
C PRO A 144 -19.36 -20.04 -33.08
N THR A 145 -18.74 -18.87 -32.91
CA THR A 145 -18.82 -17.73 -33.83
C THR A 145 -18.60 -18.15 -35.26
N ASP A 146 -19.49 -17.77 -36.17
CA ASP A 146 -19.34 -18.04 -37.61
C ASP A 146 -18.37 -17.00 -38.21
N PHE A 147 -17.15 -17.42 -38.52
CA PHE A 147 -16.12 -16.55 -39.06
C PHE A 147 -16.45 -15.99 -40.46
N SER A 148 -17.38 -16.61 -41.20
CA SER A 148 -17.80 -16.09 -42.52
C SER A 148 -18.62 -14.80 -42.43
N MET A 149 -19.08 -14.44 -41.22
CA MET A 149 -19.85 -13.22 -40.99
C MET A 149 -18.98 -11.96 -40.79
N TYR A 150 -17.67 -12.13 -40.60
CA TYR A 150 -16.76 -11.04 -40.21
C TYR A 150 -15.52 -11.00 -41.09
N ASP A 151 -15.02 -9.78 -41.33
CA ASP A 151 -13.72 -9.59 -41.97
C ASP A 151 -12.60 -9.99 -40.96
N PRO A 152 -11.51 -10.65 -41.37
CA PRO A 152 -10.38 -10.97 -40.49
C PRO A 152 -9.77 -9.75 -39.77
N SER A 153 -9.95 -8.54 -40.29
CA SER A 153 -9.52 -7.28 -39.64
C SER A 153 -10.50 -6.73 -38.61
N ASP A 154 -11.66 -7.35 -38.42
CA ASP A 154 -12.64 -6.96 -37.42
C ASP A 154 -12.20 -7.42 -36.03
N VAL A 155 -11.38 -6.57 -35.39
CA VAL A 155 -10.78 -6.87 -34.06
C VAL A 155 -11.84 -7.07 -32.97
N GLU A 156 -12.98 -6.36 -33.09
CA GLU A 156 -14.03 -6.40 -32.08
C GLU A 156 -14.74 -7.77 -32.00
N HIS A 157 -14.93 -8.43 -33.15
CA HIS A 157 -15.64 -9.70 -33.22
C HIS A 157 -14.75 -10.93 -33.32
N VAL A 158 -13.61 -10.81 -34.02
CA VAL A 158 -12.73 -11.95 -34.33
C VAL A 158 -11.23 -11.70 -34.03
N GLY A 159 -10.88 -10.57 -33.42
CA GLY A 159 -9.50 -10.25 -33.07
C GLY A 159 -8.85 -11.27 -32.13
N TRP A 160 -9.63 -11.87 -31.21
CA TRP A 160 -9.19 -12.93 -30.30
C TRP A 160 -8.71 -14.21 -31.03
N TYR A 161 -9.09 -14.39 -32.30
CA TYR A 161 -8.59 -15.46 -33.16
C TYR A 161 -7.41 -14.99 -34.02
N TYR A 162 -7.58 -13.90 -34.78
CA TYR A 162 -6.62 -13.52 -35.79
C TYR A 162 -5.33 -12.88 -35.24
N ILE A 163 -5.40 -12.14 -34.14
CA ILE A 163 -4.22 -11.51 -33.53
C ILE A 163 -3.21 -12.56 -33.04
N PRO A 164 -3.57 -13.57 -32.23
CA PRO A 164 -2.65 -14.62 -31.82
C PRO A 164 -2.07 -15.43 -33.00
N VAL A 165 -2.91 -15.73 -34.01
CA VAL A 165 -2.45 -16.43 -35.24
C VAL A 165 -1.42 -15.60 -35.98
N GLN A 166 -1.61 -14.28 -36.13
CA GLN A 166 -0.64 -13.40 -36.77
C GLN A 166 0.64 -13.25 -35.94
N ASN A 167 0.56 -13.27 -34.64
CA ASN A 167 1.71 -13.22 -33.73
C ASN A 167 2.53 -14.52 -33.75
N GLY A 168 1.93 -15.65 -34.11
CA GLY A 168 2.57 -16.96 -34.13
C GLY A 168 3.07 -17.46 -32.79
N LYS A 169 2.49 -16.97 -31.70
CA LYS A 169 2.87 -17.34 -30.33
C LYS A 169 1.72 -17.14 -29.37
N GLU A 170 1.86 -17.72 -28.16
CA GLU A 170 0.96 -17.44 -27.05
C GLU A 170 0.80 -15.94 -26.83
N THR A 171 -0.44 -15.50 -26.64
CA THR A 171 -0.78 -14.08 -26.58
C THR A 171 -1.82 -13.83 -25.49
N TRP A 172 -1.48 -12.97 -24.56
CA TRP A 172 -2.46 -12.29 -23.71
C TRP A 172 -3.03 -11.10 -24.50
N MET A 173 -4.35 -11.05 -24.62
CA MET A 173 -5.04 -9.90 -25.20
C MET A 173 -5.19 -8.80 -24.14
N GLU A 174 -5.11 -7.51 -24.56
CA GLU A 174 -5.57 -6.40 -23.69
C GLU A 174 -7.07 -6.57 -23.42
N PRO A 175 -7.61 -6.01 -22.30
CA PRO A 175 -9.05 -6.02 -22.04
C PRO A 175 -9.83 -5.43 -23.21
N TYR A 176 -10.81 -6.18 -23.71
CA TYR A 176 -11.66 -5.78 -24.83
C TYR A 176 -13.12 -6.17 -24.59
N LEU A 177 -14.04 -5.42 -25.21
CA LEU A 177 -15.43 -5.81 -25.26
C LEU A 177 -15.61 -6.91 -26.32
N ASN A 178 -15.98 -8.11 -25.90
CA ASN A 178 -16.39 -9.14 -26.85
C ASN A 178 -17.87 -8.90 -27.22
N SER A 179 -18.08 -8.32 -28.41
CA SER A 179 -19.41 -7.95 -28.88
C SER A 179 -20.33 -9.14 -29.14
N ASN A 180 -19.79 -10.37 -29.30
CA ASN A 180 -20.60 -11.58 -29.49
C ASN A 180 -21.37 -11.97 -28.21
N ILE A 181 -20.82 -11.66 -27.03
CA ILE A 181 -21.42 -11.99 -25.73
C ILE A 181 -21.66 -10.77 -24.85
N GLY A 182 -21.20 -9.58 -25.28
CA GLY A 182 -21.46 -8.30 -24.58
C GLY A 182 -20.70 -8.14 -23.26
N VAL A 183 -19.56 -8.82 -23.06
CA VAL A 183 -18.80 -8.81 -21.82
C VAL A 183 -17.36 -8.29 -22.10
N TYR A 184 -16.83 -7.46 -21.22
CA TYR A 184 -15.41 -7.13 -21.19
C TYR A 184 -14.62 -8.31 -20.66
N MET A 185 -13.56 -8.71 -21.39
CA MET A 185 -12.75 -9.87 -21.03
C MET A 185 -11.28 -9.68 -21.35
N ILE A 186 -10.46 -10.50 -20.74
CA ILE A 186 -9.04 -10.70 -21.06
C ILE A 186 -8.88 -12.13 -21.54
N SER A 187 -8.22 -12.34 -22.68
CA SER A 187 -8.04 -13.66 -23.28
C SER A 187 -6.60 -14.10 -23.25
N TYR A 188 -6.36 -15.36 -22.90
CA TYR A 188 -5.08 -16.04 -23.17
C TYR A 188 -5.26 -17.07 -24.28
N VAL A 189 -4.50 -16.94 -25.34
CA VAL A 189 -4.69 -17.72 -26.56
C VAL A 189 -3.36 -18.25 -27.08
N ILE A 190 -3.34 -19.55 -27.42
CA ILE A 190 -2.21 -20.23 -28.02
C ILE A 190 -2.59 -20.70 -29.43
N PRO A 191 -1.89 -20.28 -30.50
CA PRO A 191 -2.08 -20.85 -31.83
C PRO A 191 -1.58 -22.29 -31.88
N ILE A 192 -2.33 -23.17 -32.51
CA ILE A 192 -1.91 -24.57 -32.79
C ILE A 192 -1.21 -24.58 -34.10
N GLU A 193 0.12 -24.59 -34.07
CA GLU A 193 0.95 -24.63 -35.30
C GLU A 193 1.45 -26.04 -35.57
N VAL A 194 1.36 -26.43 -36.83
CA VAL A 194 1.93 -27.69 -37.34
C VAL A 194 2.58 -27.44 -38.67
N ASP A 195 3.85 -27.86 -38.82
CA ASP A 195 4.66 -27.68 -40.03
C ASP A 195 4.74 -26.21 -40.50
N GLY A 196 4.66 -25.26 -39.53
CA GLY A 196 4.75 -23.81 -39.82
C GLY A 196 3.43 -23.17 -40.25
N GLU A 197 2.32 -23.86 -40.07
CA GLU A 197 0.97 -23.37 -40.40
C GLU A 197 0.01 -23.51 -39.22
N SER A 198 -0.76 -22.48 -38.97
CA SER A 198 -1.79 -22.52 -37.90
C SER A 198 -3.00 -23.33 -38.36
N ILE A 199 -3.29 -24.42 -37.63
CA ILE A 199 -4.50 -25.20 -37.82
C ILE A 199 -5.68 -24.71 -36.94
N GLY A 200 -5.42 -23.77 -36.05
CA GLY A 200 -6.40 -23.19 -35.15
C GLY A 200 -5.78 -22.57 -33.91
N ILE A 201 -6.61 -22.33 -32.93
CA ILE A 201 -6.22 -21.76 -31.63
C ILE A 201 -6.88 -22.53 -30.48
N ILE A 202 -6.28 -22.43 -29.31
CA ILE A 202 -6.88 -22.76 -28.01
C ILE A 202 -6.82 -21.54 -27.11
N GLY A 203 -7.91 -21.22 -26.43
CA GLY A 203 -7.93 -20.09 -25.51
C GLY A 203 -8.95 -20.24 -24.41
N MET A 204 -8.78 -19.43 -23.41
CA MET A 204 -9.73 -19.15 -22.34
C MET A 204 -9.78 -17.66 -22.06
N ASP A 205 -10.95 -17.20 -21.67
CA ASP A 205 -11.20 -15.80 -21.35
C ASP A 205 -11.56 -15.66 -19.86
N ILE A 206 -11.08 -14.60 -19.26
CA ILE A 206 -11.43 -14.18 -17.90
C ILE A 206 -12.41 -13.01 -18.03
N ASP A 207 -13.49 -13.02 -17.24
CA ASP A 207 -14.34 -11.85 -17.08
C ASP A 207 -13.53 -10.70 -16.45
N PHE A 208 -13.42 -9.59 -17.15
CA PHE A 208 -12.64 -8.45 -16.67
C PHE A 208 -13.24 -7.83 -15.39
N SER A 209 -14.53 -8.05 -15.13
CA SER A 209 -15.16 -7.60 -13.89
C SER A 209 -14.53 -8.27 -12.63
N GLU A 210 -14.05 -9.50 -12.73
CA GLU A 210 -13.32 -10.17 -11.64
C GLU A 210 -12.04 -9.40 -11.27
N PHE A 211 -11.36 -8.81 -12.26
CA PHE A 211 -10.19 -7.96 -12.03
C PHE A 211 -10.58 -6.62 -11.40
N THR A 212 -11.60 -5.97 -11.96
CA THR A 212 -12.02 -4.65 -11.47
C THR A 212 -12.58 -4.73 -10.07
N ASP A 213 -13.36 -5.77 -9.74
CA ASP A 213 -13.91 -6.00 -8.41
C ASP A 213 -12.78 -6.25 -7.37
N THR A 214 -11.75 -7.00 -7.77
CA THR A 214 -10.55 -7.22 -6.95
C THR A 214 -9.84 -5.90 -6.67
N ILE A 215 -9.68 -5.04 -7.69
CA ILE A 215 -9.06 -3.72 -7.55
C ILE A 215 -9.93 -2.76 -6.73
N ASP A 216 -11.24 -2.75 -6.92
CA ASP A 216 -12.18 -1.88 -6.21
C ASP A 216 -12.34 -2.27 -4.73
N SER A 217 -12.17 -3.55 -4.41
CA SER A 217 -12.17 -4.04 -3.03
C SER A 217 -10.95 -3.55 -2.23
N LEU A 218 -9.91 -3.07 -2.93
CA LEU A 218 -8.67 -2.63 -2.33
C LEU A 218 -8.84 -1.30 -1.60
N SER A 219 -8.50 -1.31 -0.32
CA SER A 219 -8.44 -0.10 0.49
C SER A 219 -7.01 0.12 0.97
N ILE A 220 -6.49 1.32 0.71
CA ILE A 220 -5.22 1.80 1.23
C ILE A 220 -5.39 3.24 1.72
N PHE A 221 -5.09 3.50 2.99
CA PHE A 221 -5.37 4.76 3.67
C PHE A 221 -6.87 5.16 3.57
N ASP A 222 -7.17 6.47 3.48
CA ASP A 222 -8.56 6.96 3.44
C ASP A 222 -9.13 7.04 2.02
N SER A 223 -8.30 7.39 1.02
CA SER A 223 -8.76 7.63 -0.35
C SER A 223 -7.83 7.06 -1.44
N GLY A 224 -6.87 6.22 -1.06
CA GLY A 224 -6.01 5.52 -2.01
C GLY A 224 -6.79 4.48 -2.81
N TYR A 225 -6.37 4.22 -4.05
CA TYR A 225 -7.03 3.30 -4.97
C TYR A 225 -6.04 2.69 -5.97
N GLY A 226 -6.43 1.55 -6.54
CA GLY A 226 -5.73 0.90 -7.64
C GLY A 226 -6.32 1.23 -9.00
N PHE A 227 -5.53 1.05 -10.06
CA PHE A 227 -5.97 1.12 -11.45
C PHE A 227 -5.01 0.38 -12.39
N LEU A 228 -5.43 0.12 -13.60
CA LEU A 228 -4.67 -0.61 -14.62
C LEU A 228 -4.41 0.25 -15.85
N VAL A 229 -3.19 0.17 -16.36
CA VAL A 229 -2.82 0.78 -17.65
C VAL A 229 -1.95 -0.20 -18.45
N ASN A 230 -1.79 0.06 -19.74
CA ASN A 230 -0.76 -0.60 -20.51
C ASN A 230 0.58 0.17 -20.44
N GLU A 231 1.60 -0.34 -21.10
CA GLU A 231 2.95 0.23 -21.13
C GLU A 231 2.98 1.68 -21.69
N SER A 232 2.06 2.02 -22.59
CA SER A 232 1.95 3.36 -23.17
C SER A 232 1.15 4.36 -22.32
N GLY A 233 0.63 3.94 -21.15
CA GLY A 233 -0.22 4.76 -20.30
C GLY A 233 -1.68 4.84 -20.75
N LYS A 234 -2.12 3.94 -21.66
CA LYS A 234 -3.54 3.79 -22.00
C LYS A 234 -4.28 3.13 -20.84
N VAL A 235 -5.38 3.72 -20.43
CA VAL A 235 -6.20 3.25 -19.31
C VAL A 235 -6.91 1.95 -19.68
N MET A 236 -6.64 0.90 -18.92
CA MET A 236 -7.36 -0.37 -18.99
C MET A 236 -8.50 -0.42 -17.95
N TYR A 237 -8.26 0.13 -16.78
CA TYR A 237 -9.25 0.33 -15.73
C TYR A 237 -8.87 1.50 -14.82
N HIS A 238 -9.80 2.41 -14.56
CA HIS A 238 -9.64 3.50 -13.60
C HIS A 238 -11.02 3.97 -13.13
N LYS A 239 -11.16 4.31 -11.84
CA LYS A 239 -12.44 4.71 -11.26
C LYS A 239 -13.06 6.00 -11.85
N ASP A 240 -12.21 6.91 -12.38
CA ASP A 240 -12.63 8.23 -12.83
C ASP A 240 -12.34 8.50 -14.33
N LEU A 241 -11.56 7.63 -15.01
CA LEU A 241 -11.17 7.78 -16.41
C LEU A 241 -11.77 6.68 -17.27
N GLU A 242 -12.10 7.03 -18.51
CA GLU A 242 -12.66 6.08 -19.47
C GLU A 242 -11.62 5.05 -19.94
N ILE A 243 -12.04 3.80 -20.09
CA ILE A 243 -11.23 2.73 -20.67
C ILE A 243 -10.82 3.13 -22.09
N GLY A 244 -9.54 2.96 -22.39
CA GLY A 244 -8.96 3.32 -23.69
C GLY A 244 -8.46 4.75 -23.79
N SER A 245 -8.77 5.65 -22.84
CA SER A 245 -8.16 6.99 -22.77
C SER A 245 -6.68 6.91 -22.38
N ASN A 246 -5.92 7.97 -22.66
CA ASN A 246 -4.52 8.04 -22.23
C ASN A 246 -4.38 8.90 -20.98
N LEU A 247 -3.57 8.46 -20.01
CA LEU A 247 -3.32 9.18 -18.76
C LEU A 247 -2.81 10.60 -19.02
N ALA A 248 -1.88 10.78 -19.97
CA ALA A 248 -1.28 12.08 -20.26
C ALA A 248 -2.28 13.10 -20.81
N ASP A 249 -3.33 12.65 -21.49
CA ASP A 249 -4.36 13.51 -22.05
C ASP A 249 -5.38 13.94 -20.97
N ALA A 250 -5.53 13.14 -19.91
CA ALA A 250 -6.49 13.42 -18.85
C ALA A 250 -6.03 14.55 -17.90
N ASP A 251 -4.74 14.61 -17.59
CA ASP A 251 -4.12 15.66 -16.75
C ASP A 251 -2.62 15.71 -17.03
N SER A 252 -2.09 16.92 -17.25
CA SER A 252 -0.66 17.12 -17.53
C SER A 252 0.26 16.63 -16.42
N GLY A 253 -0.21 16.57 -15.18
CA GLY A 253 0.53 16.01 -14.04
C GLY A 253 0.73 14.49 -14.13
N LEU A 254 -0.08 13.80 -14.95
CA LEU A 254 0.03 12.37 -15.19
C LEU A 254 1.13 12.01 -16.22
N GLN A 255 1.72 12.99 -16.91
CA GLN A 255 2.86 12.73 -17.80
C GLN A 255 4.03 12.08 -17.04
N SER A 256 4.30 12.53 -15.82
CA SER A 256 5.34 11.92 -14.98
C SER A 256 5.07 10.46 -14.59
N VAL A 257 3.79 10.08 -14.54
CA VAL A 257 3.38 8.68 -14.37
C VAL A 257 3.75 7.88 -15.61
N VAL A 258 3.35 8.37 -16.80
CA VAL A 258 3.66 7.70 -18.09
C VAL A 258 5.18 7.56 -18.28
N ASP A 259 5.94 8.61 -17.98
CA ASP A 259 7.41 8.58 -18.07
C ASP A 259 8.03 7.52 -17.10
N ALA A 260 7.45 7.37 -15.91
CA ALA A 260 7.89 6.35 -14.96
C ALA A 260 7.55 4.93 -15.44
N LEU A 261 6.40 4.73 -16.07
CA LEU A 261 5.98 3.41 -16.60
C LEU A 261 6.91 2.90 -17.71
N GLY A 262 7.53 3.81 -18.47
CA GLY A 262 8.53 3.48 -19.52
C GLY A 262 9.93 3.17 -18.94
N ASN A 263 10.13 3.24 -17.62
CA ASN A 263 11.43 3.02 -17.00
C ASN A 263 11.36 1.87 -15.97
N GLU A 264 11.85 0.70 -16.32
CA GLU A 264 11.86 -0.49 -15.46
C GLU A 264 12.51 -0.25 -14.08
N GLN A 265 13.44 0.71 -13.96
CA GLN A 265 14.10 1.02 -12.69
C GLN A 265 13.17 1.71 -11.67
N THR A 266 12.03 2.20 -12.11
CA THR A 266 11.01 2.81 -11.23
C THR A 266 9.96 1.80 -10.75
N GLU A 267 9.98 0.58 -11.26
CA GLU A 267 9.08 -0.48 -10.82
C GLU A 267 9.28 -0.77 -9.32
N GLU A 268 8.18 -0.95 -8.60
CA GLU A 268 8.14 -1.13 -7.15
C GLU A 268 8.79 0.00 -6.34
N THR A 269 9.06 1.16 -6.96
CA THR A 269 9.58 2.35 -6.27
C THR A 269 8.51 3.43 -6.13
N ALA A 270 8.71 4.36 -5.16
CA ALA A 270 7.80 5.47 -4.95
C ALA A 270 7.93 6.52 -6.06
N VAL A 271 6.88 6.71 -6.84
CA VAL A 271 6.79 7.77 -7.84
C VAL A 271 5.84 8.87 -7.36
N SER A 272 6.36 10.10 -7.27
CA SER A 272 5.55 11.27 -6.88
C SER A 272 5.02 11.99 -8.11
N TYR A 273 3.75 12.38 -8.07
CA TYR A 273 3.09 13.11 -9.15
C TYR A 273 1.97 14.00 -8.61
N THR A 274 1.44 14.89 -9.45
CA THR A 274 0.29 15.74 -9.10
C THR A 274 -0.89 15.37 -9.99
N TYR A 275 -2.06 15.17 -9.40
CA TYR A 275 -3.31 14.90 -10.12
C TYR A 275 -4.47 15.69 -9.50
N GLN A 276 -5.19 16.44 -10.33
CA GLN A 276 -6.28 17.32 -9.88
C GLN A 276 -5.85 18.28 -8.75
N GLY A 277 -4.61 18.81 -8.84
CA GLY A 277 -4.06 19.75 -7.86
C GLY A 277 -3.67 19.13 -6.51
N LYS A 278 -3.65 17.80 -6.39
CA LYS A 278 -3.20 17.07 -5.19
C LYS A 278 -1.91 16.32 -5.46
N ASP A 279 -0.94 16.46 -4.56
CA ASP A 279 0.28 15.66 -4.58
C ASP A 279 -0.03 14.23 -4.16
N LYS A 280 0.34 13.28 -4.98
CA LYS A 280 0.14 11.85 -4.78
C LYS A 280 1.46 11.09 -4.86
N VAL A 281 1.46 9.90 -4.30
CA VAL A 281 2.52 8.89 -4.46
C VAL A 281 1.88 7.66 -5.05
N MET A 282 2.56 7.01 -5.98
CA MET A 282 2.17 5.71 -6.50
C MET A 282 3.31 4.70 -6.42
N TYR A 283 2.92 3.44 -6.43
CA TYR A 283 3.74 2.28 -6.73
C TYR A 283 3.10 1.53 -7.88
N TYR A 284 3.88 0.86 -8.70
CA TYR A 284 3.35 0.00 -9.74
C TYR A 284 4.14 -1.29 -9.86
N LYS A 285 3.49 -2.31 -10.41
CA LYS A 285 4.08 -3.58 -10.80
C LYS A 285 3.52 -4.03 -12.13
N THR A 286 4.38 -4.59 -12.96
CA THR A 286 4.01 -5.14 -14.27
C THR A 286 3.42 -6.53 -14.07
N LEU A 287 2.25 -6.78 -14.65
CA LEU A 287 1.54 -8.06 -14.65
C LEU A 287 2.05 -8.98 -15.78
N GLU A 288 1.74 -10.27 -15.68
CA GLU A 288 2.14 -11.30 -16.65
C GLU A 288 1.79 -10.94 -18.12
N ASN A 289 0.67 -10.27 -18.33
CA ASN A 289 0.23 -9.84 -19.68
C ASN A 289 0.83 -8.51 -20.15
N GLY A 290 1.76 -7.92 -19.40
CA GLY A 290 2.37 -6.62 -19.70
C GLY A 290 1.56 -5.40 -19.25
N MET A 291 0.33 -5.57 -18.77
CA MET A 291 -0.38 -4.47 -18.07
C MET A 291 0.38 -4.08 -16.82
N LYS A 292 0.18 -2.85 -16.39
CA LYS A 292 0.76 -2.34 -15.15
C LYS A 292 -0.37 -2.05 -14.16
N PHE A 293 -0.29 -2.68 -12.99
CA PHE A 293 -1.14 -2.34 -11.87
C PHE A 293 -0.49 -1.20 -11.07
N LEU A 294 -1.23 -0.14 -10.86
CA LEU A 294 -0.79 1.03 -10.09
C LEU A 294 -1.64 1.18 -8.85
N LEU A 295 -0.96 1.40 -7.72
CA LEU A 295 -1.58 1.76 -6.45
C LEU A 295 -1.19 3.17 -6.06
N THR A 296 -2.17 4.05 -5.85
CA THR A 296 -1.93 5.47 -5.57
C THR A 296 -2.65 5.97 -4.33
N ALA A 297 -2.04 6.92 -3.63
CA ALA A 297 -2.65 7.63 -2.51
C ALA A 297 -2.16 9.08 -2.40
N PRO A 298 -2.94 10.00 -1.80
CA PRO A 298 -2.49 11.34 -1.51
C PRO A 298 -1.30 11.34 -0.54
N LYS A 299 -0.26 12.13 -0.84
CA LYS A 299 0.93 12.27 0.03
C LYS A 299 0.58 12.73 1.45
N THR A 300 -0.49 13.50 1.59
CA THR A 300 -0.98 13.96 2.89
C THR A 300 -1.46 12.82 3.78
N GLU A 301 -2.01 11.75 3.21
CA GLU A 301 -2.49 10.57 3.97
C GLU A 301 -1.32 9.71 4.45
N LEU A 302 -0.29 9.55 3.63
CA LEU A 302 0.95 8.88 4.05
C LEU A 302 1.60 9.59 5.24
N GLN A 303 1.42 10.93 5.34
CA GLN A 303 1.97 11.75 6.43
C GLN A 303 1.05 11.86 7.66
N GLU A 304 -0.19 11.38 7.58
CA GLU A 304 -1.16 11.59 8.68
C GLU A 304 -0.73 10.87 9.98
N LYS A 305 -0.24 9.62 9.89
CA LYS A 305 0.33 8.91 11.05
C LYS A 305 1.46 9.72 11.70
N SER A 306 2.35 10.28 10.87
CA SER A 306 3.46 11.13 11.31
C SER A 306 2.99 12.39 12.03
N ARG A 307 1.95 13.05 11.49
CA ARG A 307 1.35 14.25 12.10
C ARG A 307 0.68 13.94 13.43
N GLN A 308 -0.01 12.82 13.55
CA GLN A 308 -0.64 12.39 14.80
C GLN A 308 0.41 12.10 15.88
N LEU A 309 1.49 11.39 15.53
CA LEU A 309 2.62 11.14 16.43
C LEU A 309 3.29 12.45 16.88
N ALA A 310 3.52 13.39 15.97
CA ALA A 310 4.07 14.70 16.31
C ALA A 310 3.17 15.44 17.31
N LYS A 311 1.84 15.47 17.11
CA LYS A 311 0.88 16.07 18.05
C LYS A 311 0.95 15.43 19.44
N GLN A 312 1.06 14.09 19.53
CA GLN A 312 1.18 13.37 20.79
C GLN A 312 2.49 13.71 21.53
N ILE A 313 3.62 13.77 20.79
CA ILE A 313 4.92 14.14 21.35
C ILE A 313 4.88 15.58 21.90
N PHE A 314 4.32 16.53 21.14
CA PHE A 314 4.14 17.90 21.59
C PHE A 314 3.26 18.00 22.85
N GLY A 315 2.14 17.28 22.87
CA GLY A 315 1.26 17.22 24.04
C GLY A 315 1.96 16.67 25.29
N GLY A 316 2.70 15.57 25.12
CA GLY A 316 3.49 14.96 26.20
C GLY A 316 4.59 15.88 26.71
N ALA A 317 5.31 16.56 25.80
CA ALA A 317 6.36 17.52 26.16
C ALA A 317 5.79 18.74 26.94
N ALA A 318 4.64 19.27 26.50
CA ALA A 318 3.96 20.36 27.20
C ALA A 318 3.52 19.95 28.63
N PHE A 319 2.96 18.74 28.76
CA PHE A 319 2.57 18.19 30.07
C PHE A 319 3.79 18.01 30.97
N ALA A 320 4.88 17.44 30.50
CA ALA A 320 6.11 17.26 31.24
C ALA A 320 6.71 18.62 31.70
N MET A 321 6.62 19.65 30.85
CA MET A 321 7.06 21.00 31.19
C MET A 321 6.24 21.60 32.36
N ILE A 322 4.92 21.50 32.31
CA ILE A 322 4.03 21.97 33.37
C ILE A 322 4.37 21.25 34.68
N LEU A 323 4.51 19.94 34.65
CA LEU A 323 4.87 19.14 35.82
C LEU A 323 6.23 19.56 36.41
N THR A 324 7.21 19.81 35.56
CA THR A 324 8.54 20.28 36.02
C THR A 324 8.48 21.66 36.68
N ILE A 325 7.70 22.59 36.17
CA ILE A 325 7.50 23.90 36.78
C ILE A 325 6.89 23.75 38.16
N ILE A 326 5.88 22.90 38.31
CA ILE A 326 5.24 22.62 39.61
C ILE A 326 6.24 22.03 40.60
N ILE A 327 6.97 20.95 40.18
CA ILE A 327 7.94 20.27 41.04
C ILE A 327 9.08 21.24 41.40
N GLY A 328 9.64 21.94 40.41
CA GLY A 328 10.73 22.92 40.65
C GLY A 328 10.33 24.04 41.59
N THR A 329 9.10 24.50 41.48
CA THR A 329 8.54 25.53 42.41
C THR A 329 8.39 24.98 43.81
N VAL A 330 7.80 23.79 43.99
CA VAL A 330 7.63 23.12 45.29
C VAL A 330 8.99 22.86 45.96
N LEU A 331 9.95 22.29 45.22
CA LEU A 331 11.30 22.05 45.74
C LEU A 331 12.01 23.35 46.10
N GLY A 332 11.90 24.38 45.27
CA GLY A 332 12.47 25.72 45.54
C GLY A 332 11.93 26.33 46.86
N PHE A 333 10.65 26.19 47.12
CA PHE A 333 10.06 26.66 48.39
C PHE A 333 10.47 25.76 49.57
N THR A 334 10.44 24.45 49.41
CA THR A 334 10.70 23.49 50.50
C THR A 334 12.16 23.53 50.99
N ILE A 335 13.11 23.79 50.09
CA ILE A 335 14.55 23.84 50.39
C ILE A 335 14.97 25.26 50.79
N THR A 336 14.56 26.26 50.02
CA THR A 336 15.10 27.62 50.20
C THR A 336 14.51 28.40 51.36
N LYS A 337 13.21 28.20 51.66
CA LYS A 337 12.56 28.91 52.77
C LYS A 337 13.21 28.59 54.11
N PRO A 338 13.49 27.34 54.51
CA PRO A 338 14.24 27.04 55.72
C PRO A 338 15.63 27.64 55.77
N ILE A 339 16.37 27.59 54.65
CA ILE A 339 17.75 28.14 54.56
C ILE A 339 17.74 29.64 54.77
N THR A 340 16.81 30.41 54.19
CA THR A 340 16.70 31.84 54.38
C THR A 340 16.28 32.20 55.82
N GLN A 341 15.47 31.37 56.45
CA GLN A 341 15.11 31.54 57.86
C GLN A 341 16.32 31.30 58.79
N ILE A 342 17.13 30.29 58.51
CA ILE A 342 18.39 29.99 59.24
C ILE A 342 19.37 31.17 59.06
N ASP A 343 19.55 31.71 57.81
CA ASP A 343 20.36 32.88 57.56
C ASP A 343 19.92 34.09 58.39
N GLY A 344 18.61 34.32 58.51
CA GLY A 344 18.05 35.35 59.36
C GLY A 344 18.39 35.15 60.83
N ILE A 345 18.32 33.89 61.33
CA ILE A 345 18.68 33.57 62.74
C ILE A 345 20.20 33.81 62.96
N VAL A 346 21.06 33.47 61.97
CA VAL A 346 22.51 33.72 62.03
C VAL A 346 22.78 35.21 62.12
N LYS A 347 22.15 36.06 61.31
CA LYS A 347 22.30 37.51 61.33
C LYS A 347 21.88 38.12 62.69
N GLN A 348 20.72 37.76 63.17
CA GLN A 348 20.26 38.17 64.52
C GLN A 348 21.27 37.78 65.61
N THR A 349 21.87 36.58 65.48
CA THR A 349 22.89 36.10 66.45
C THR A 349 24.16 36.94 66.37
N ALA A 350 24.59 37.38 65.17
CA ALA A 350 25.74 38.25 64.94
C ALA A 350 25.51 39.68 65.52
N GLU A 351 24.27 40.14 65.59
CA GLU A 351 23.86 41.42 66.15
C GLU A 351 23.58 41.32 67.66
N PHE A 352 23.93 40.21 68.31
CA PHE A 352 23.67 39.90 69.72
C PHE A 352 22.21 39.87 70.12
N GLU A 353 21.29 39.73 69.13
CA GLU A 353 19.84 39.51 69.37
C GLU A 353 19.55 38.05 69.65
N PHE A 354 19.46 37.63 70.91
CA PHE A 354 19.21 36.25 71.29
C PHE A 354 17.73 35.91 71.57
N ALA A 355 16.80 36.84 71.27
CA ALA A 355 15.37 36.61 71.55
C ALA A 355 14.85 35.37 70.74
N SER A 356 14.08 34.54 71.39
CA SER A 356 13.45 33.37 70.73
C SER A 356 12.28 33.84 69.89
N ASN A 357 12.27 33.49 68.59
CA ASN A 357 11.16 33.80 67.71
C ASN A 357 10.27 32.53 67.54
N PRO A 358 9.01 32.58 68.01
CA PRO A 358 8.09 31.43 67.87
C PRO A 358 7.86 30.95 66.42
N ALA A 359 8.02 31.85 65.44
CA ALA A 359 7.88 31.53 64.04
C ALA A 359 8.93 30.51 63.52
N ASN A 360 10.05 30.32 64.24
CA ASN A 360 11.11 29.41 63.87
C ASN A 360 10.96 28.00 64.47
N GLN A 361 9.93 27.74 65.32
CA GLN A 361 9.73 26.45 65.98
C GLN A 361 9.56 25.30 64.99
N HIS A 362 8.95 25.53 63.82
CA HIS A 362 8.77 24.48 62.80
C HIS A 362 10.10 24.01 62.19
N LEU A 363 11.19 24.82 62.21
CA LEU A 363 12.51 24.45 61.75
C LEU A 363 13.13 23.32 62.61
N TYR A 364 12.94 23.40 63.92
CA TYR A 364 13.47 22.41 64.88
C TYR A 364 12.81 21.05 64.79
N LYS A 365 11.61 20.96 64.18
CA LYS A 365 10.90 19.68 63.95
C LYS A 365 11.28 18.97 62.66
N ARG A 366 12.10 19.61 61.82
CA ARG A 366 12.56 19.02 60.56
C ARG A 366 13.60 17.93 60.83
N LYS A 367 13.52 16.84 60.04
CA LYS A 367 14.42 15.69 60.19
C LYS A 367 15.59 15.71 59.17
N ASP A 368 15.66 16.73 58.33
CA ASP A 368 16.70 16.95 57.31
C ASP A 368 17.88 17.78 57.82
N GLU A 369 18.83 18.09 56.91
CA GLU A 369 20.01 18.87 57.22
C GLU A 369 19.66 20.27 57.72
N THR A 370 18.62 20.89 57.22
CA THR A 370 18.15 22.22 57.67
C THR A 370 17.63 22.17 59.07
N GLY A 371 16.97 21.09 59.50
CA GLY A 371 16.54 20.87 60.87
C GLY A 371 17.72 20.70 61.81
N ARG A 372 18.73 19.92 61.44
CA ARG A 372 19.97 19.76 62.24
C ARG A 372 20.73 21.08 62.41
N MET A 373 20.84 21.87 61.31
CA MET A 373 21.46 23.23 61.39
C MET A 373 20.70 24.15 62.32
N ALA A 374 19.36 24.16 62.25
CA ALA A 374 18.53 24.98 63.11
C ALA A 374 18.68 24.62 64.60
N ILE A 375 18.74 23.32 64.95
CA ILE A 375 18.95 22.81 66.31
C ILE A 375 20.36 23.21 66.81
N SER A 376 21.40 23.02 66.01
CA SER A 376 22.77 23.38 66.36
C SER A 376 22.87 24.89 66.62
N LEU A 377 22.25 25.70 65.79
CA LEU A 377 22.22 27.14 65.93
C LEU A 377 21.43 27.55 67.21
N HIS A 378 20.35 26.90 67.50
CA HIS A 378 19.58 27.11 68.72
C HIS A 378 20.42 26.86 69.99
N ASN A 379 21.14 25.72 70.01
CA ASN A 379 22.05 25.37 71.12
C ASN A 379 23.19 26.40 71.27
N MET A 380 23.80 26.80 70.18
CA MET A 380 24.83 27.86 70.17
C MET A 380 24.28 29.16 70.75
N ARG A 381 23.11 29.62 70.33
CA ARG A 381 22.47 30.85 70.85
C ARG A 381 22.15 30.71 72.35
N LYS A 382 21.73 29.56 72.81
CA LYS A 382 21.47 29.27 74.24
C LYS A 382 22.74 29.43 75.03
N ASN A 383 23.87 28.86 74.55
CA ASN A 383 25.17 28.96 75.27
C ASN A 383 25.69 30.39 75.27
N LEU A 384 25.59 31.11 74.15
CA LEU A 384 26.01 32.53 74.07
C LEU A 384 25.18 33.43 75.01
N ARG A 385 23.88 33.20 75.11
CA ARG A 385 23.01 33.89 76.06
C ARG A 385 23.44 33.67 77.51
N GLN A 386 23.90 32.49 77.90
CA GLN A 386 24.41 32.18 79.25
C GLN A 386 25.79 32.82 79.50
N MET A 387 26.58 33.14 78.46
CA MET A 387 27.85 33.81 78.66
C MET A 387 27.78 35.33 78.77
N VAL A 388 26.65 35.92 78.27
CA VAL A 388 26.45 37.39 78.28
C VAL A 388 25.51 37.84 79.39
N ALA A 389 24.78 36.95 80.01
CA ALA A 389 23.92 37.18 81.19
C ALA A 389 24.72 37.07 82.48
#